data_74c105e2a9378875e3c248189d4c179b
#
_entry.id   74c105e2a9378875e3c248189d4c179b
#
_cell.length_a   1.000
_cell.length_b   1.000
_cell.length_c   1.000
_cell.angle_alpha   90.00
_cell.angle_beta   90.00
_cell.angle_gamma   90.00
#
_symmetry.space_group_name_H-M   'P 1'
#
loop_
_entity.id
_entity.type
_entity.pdbx_description
1 polymer ?
#
loop_
_entity_poly.entity_id
_entity_poly.type
_entity_poly.pdbx_seq_one_letter_code
_entity_poly.pdbx_strand_id
1 'polypeptide(L)'
;MFSRTLLTVALASCSLSALADTVWLKNGDRLTGTIKLYDGGKLLLATDYGGEIALKWDKIKTLETDQNLLVKYDEETGEHSKGLKASDQGKVTLVNGEARTVELAKIEQMMPPKPILEDWVWTGNVDFSLDHKQAENDVEDYDIDFKTNARHGRWRHNLQGEYNREKKDDQVSTNNYSAQYALDRFLDEHWFWQGQAQYKRDWIEDLQKKRTIGTGPGYQFWDNELGAFSLATLVNRNDYEFVDDEKSHFYSTSLKWDYNRYLLAKQFEVFTNGEVSKPLESNVEYELESEAGIRYKLTSWASLSLKAEWDKLSGNDGDVNERRYTLGLGVGW
;
A
#
# COMPACT_ATOMS: atom_id res chain seq x y z
N MET A 1 -31.71 -51.25 -37.00
CA MET A 1 -32.46 -50.01 -36.73
C MET A 1 -32.04 -49.51 -35.36
N PHE A 2 -31.13 -48.60 -35.32
CA PHE A 2 -30.68 -47.91 -34.03
C PHE A 2 -31.14 -46.47 -34.08
N SER A 3 -32.09 -46.16 -33.19
CA SER A 3 -32.59 -44.79 -32.99
C SER A 3 -31.59 -43.97 -32.28
N ARG A 4 -31.13 -42.88 -32.92
CA ARG A 4 -30.27 -41.85 -32.32
C ARG A 4 -31.15 -40.79 -31.65
N THR A 5 -31.26 -40.84 -30.35
CA THR A 5 -31.88 -39.78 -29.57
C THR A 5 -30.83 -38.71 -29.32
N LEU A 6 -30.95 -37.56 -30.00
CA LEU A 6 -30.17 -36.34 -29.71
C LEU A 6 -30.69 -35.72 -28.40
N LEU A 7 -29.85 -35.73 -27.38
CA LEU A 7 -30.07 -35.00 -26.13
C LEU A 7 -29.54 -33.57 -26.31
N THR A 8 -30.41 -32.62 -26.60
CA THR A 8 -30.10 -31.21 -26.69
C THR A 8 -30.06 -30.64 -25.24
N VAL A 9 -28.88 -30.49 -24.69
CA VAL A 9 -28.67 -29.74 -23.41
C VAL A 9 -28.74 -28.28 -23.74
N ALA A 10 -29.85 -27.64 -23.40
CA ALA A 10 -29.94 -26.15 -23.38
C ALA A 10 -29.15 -25.62 -22.19
N LEU A 11 -27.95 -25.12 -22.45
CA LEU A 11 -27.24 -24.24 -21.48
C LEU A 11 -28.05 -22.95 -21.39
N ALA A 12 -28.86 -22.84 -20.36
CA ALA A 12 -29.38 -21.56 -19.90
C ALA A 12 -28.21 -20.75 -19.31
N SER A 13 -27.59 -19.90 -20.14
CA SER A 13 -26.67 -18.87 -19.70
C SER A 13 -27.47 -17.87 -18.86
N CYS A 14 -27.50 -18.07 -17.55
CA CYS A 14 -27.86 -16.99 -16.62
C CYS A 14 -26.78 -15.91 -16.74
N SER A 15 -27.01 -14.96 -17.62
CA SER A 15 -26.30 -13.68 -17.60
C SER A 15 -26.66 -13.01 -16.28
N LEU A 16 -25.83 -13.20 -15.26
CA LEU A 16 -25.79 -12.29 -14.12
C LEU A 16 -25.39 -10.93 -14.72
N SER A 17 -26.41 -10.10 -14.99
CA SER A 17 -26.18 -8.69 -15.28
C SER A 17 -25.54 -8.12 -14.03
N ALA A 18 -24.21 -7.99 -14.02
CA ALA A 18 -23.54 -7.10 -13.08
C ALA A 18 -24.16 -5.74 -13.37
N LEU A 19 -25.05 -5.28 -12.49
CA LEU A 19 -25.65 -3.94 -12.59
C LEU A 19 -24.50 -2.97 -12.37
N ALA A 20 -24.00 -2.39 -13.47
CA ALA A 20 -22.99 -1.36 -13.41
C ALA A 20 -23.57 -0.14 -12.67
N ASP A 21 -22.80 0.44 -11.75
CA ASP A 21 -23.20 1.66 -11.09
C ASP A 21 -23.42 2.75 -12.12
N THR A 22 -24.31 3.67 -11.82
CA THR A 22 -24.65 4.76 -12.73
C THR A 22 -24.47 6.11 -12.04
N VAL A 23 -23.77 7.02 -12.71
CA VAL A 23 -23.55 8.40 -12.28
C VAL A 23 -24.16 9.35 -13.31
N TRP A 24 -25.10 10.19 -12.89
CA TRP A 24 -25.67 11.25 -13.72
C TRP A 24 -24.98 12.57 -13.41
N LEU A 25 -24.56 13.28 -14.44
CA LEU A 25 -23.93 14.57 -14.33
C LEU A 25 -24.97 15.70 -14.52
N LYS A 26 -24.66 16.88 -14.00
CA LYS A 26 -25.51 18.05 -14.11
C LYS A 26 -25.69 18.58 -15.55
N ASN A 27 -24.75 18.23 -16.44
CA ASN A 27 -24.84 18.57 -17.88
C ASN A 27 -25.70 17.59 -18.68
N GLY A 28 -26.25 16.55 -18.03
CA GLY A 28 -27.11 15.55 -18.65
C GLY A 28 -26.41 14.25 -19.02
N ASP A 29 -25.09 14.18 -18.96
CA ASP A 29 -24.34 12.95 -19.24
C ASP A 29 -24.64 11.86 -18.21
N ARG A 30 -24.56 10.62 -18.66
CA ARG A 30 -24.68 9.42 -17.86
C ARG A 30 -23.45 8.54 -18.06
N LEU A 31 -22.78 8.21 -16.97
CA LEU A 31 -21.64 7.33 -16.96
C LEU A 31 -21.98 6.04 -16.22
N THR A 32 -21.48 4.92 -16.72
CA THR A 32 -21.64 3.60 -16.11
C THR A 32 -20.28 3.00 -15.81
N GLY A 33 -20.18 2.30 -14.69
CA GLY A 33 -18.93 1.69 -14.23
C GLY A 33 -19.07 1.14 -12.82
N THR A 34 -17.99 1.05 -12.10
CA THR A 34 -17.93 0.65 -10.70
C THR A 34 -17.44 1.81 -9.85
N ILE A 35 -18.23 2.26 -8.89
CA ILE A 35 -17.82 3.29 -7.93
C ILE A 35 -16.76 2.68 -7.01
N LYS A 36 -15.55 3.25 -7.04
CA LYS A 36 -14.43 2.81 -6.21
C LYS A 36 -14.32 3.59 -4.91
N LEU A 37 -14.51 4.91 -5.00
CA LEU A 37 -14.24 5.80 -3.89
C LEU A 37 -14.83 7.19 -4.18
N TYR A 38 -15.35 7.86 -3.16
CA TYR A 38 -15.49 9.31 -3.12
C TYR A 38 -14.64 9.86 -1.97
N ASP A 39 -13.74 10.77 -2.29
CA ASP A 39 -12.86 11.44 -1.33
C ASP A 39 -12.32 12.74 -1.91
N GLY A 40 -12.09 13.76 -1.06
CA GLY A 40 -11.47 15.03 -1.47
C GLY A 40 -12.18 15.74 -2.63
N GLY A 41 -13.52 15.65 -2.70
CA GLY A 41 -14.32 16.28 -3.74
C GLY A 41 -14.30 15.60 -5.10
N LYS A 42 -13.78 14.37 -5.19
CA LYS A 42 -13.71 13.57 -6.43
C LYS A 42 -14.30 12.17 -6.22
N LEU A 43 -15.16 11.75 -7.13
CA LEU A 43 -15.66 10.37 -7.24
C LEU A 43 -14.79 9.60 -8.23
N LEU A 44 -14.21 8.50 -7.81
CA LEU A 44 -13.46 7.60 -8.65
C LEU A 44 -14.41 6.52 -9.19
N LEU A 45 -14.56 6.48 -10.52
CA LEU A 45 -15.40 5.52 -11.24
C LEU A 45 -14.52 4.69 -12.19
N ALA A 46 -14.50 3.37 -12.00
CA ALA A 46 -13.84 2.46 -12.92
C ALA A 46 -14.83 2.13 -14.06
N THR A 47 -14.44 2.44 -15.29
CA THR A 47 -15.25 2.22 -16.50
C THR A 47 -14.55 1.22 -17.41
N ASP A 48 -15.35 0.42 -18.15
CA ASP A 48 -14.81 -0.58 -19.07
C ASP A 48 -14.11 0.03 -20.29
N TYR A 49 -14.43 1.28 -20.62
CA TYR A 49 -13.94 1.97 -21.82
C TYR A 49 -12.85 3.01 -21.56
N GLY A 50 -12.72 3.52 -20.33
CA GLY A 50 -11.78 4.59 -19.99
C GLY A 50 -10.89 4.30 -18.79
N GLY A 51 -10.99 3.10 -18.22
CA GLY A 51 -10.34 2.77 -16.96
C GLY A 51 -10.89 3.59 -15.79
N GLU A 52 -10.05 3.91 -14.82
CA GLU A 52 -10.45 4.73 -13.67
C GLU A 52 -10.48 6.22 -14.04
N ILE A 53 -11.64 6.84 -13.89
CA ILE A 53 -11.87 8.26 -14.13
C ILE A 53 -12.29 8.97 -12.85
N ALA A 54 -11.71 10.15 -12.59
CA ALA A 54 -12.03 10.98 -11.43
C ALA A 54 -13.05 12.07 -11.81
N LEU A 55 -14.26 11.96 -11.31
CA LEU A 55 -15.35 12.90 -11.54
C LEU A 55 -15.40 13.95 -10.42
N LYS A 56 -15.50 15.23 -10.77
CA LYS A 56 -15.69 16.29 -9.77
C LYS A 56 -17.07 16.15 -9.13
N TRP A 57 -17.12 16.09 -7.79
CA TRP A 57 -18.35 15.88 -7.02
C TRP A 57 -19.39 16.94 -7.27
N ASP A 58 -19.00 18.20 -7.41
CA ASP A 58 -19.87 19.33 -7.71
C ASP A 58 -20.58 19.24 -9.08
N LYS A 59 -20.11 18.37 -9.98
CA LYS A 59 -20.71 18.10 -11.29
C LYS A 59 -21.70 16.94 -11.28
N ILE A 60 -21.76 16.17 -10.20
CA ILE A 60 -22.67 15.04 -10.07
C ILE A 60 -24.07 15.55 -9.72
N LYS A 61 -25.07 15.06 -10.45
CA LYS A 61 -26.48 15.31 -10.23
C LYS A 61 -27.06 14.33 -9.21
N THR A 62 -26.84 13.04 -9.43
CA THR A 62 -27.22 11.92 -8.56
C THR A 62 -26.44 10.68 -8.98
N LEU A 63 -26.52 9.63 -8.20
CA LEU A 63 -25.87 8.35 -8.51
C LEU A 63 -26.67 7.16 -7.99
N GLU A 64 -26.41 5.98 -8.55
CA GLU A 64 -27.04 4.73 -8.18
C GLU A 64 -26.01 3.60 -8.17
N THR A 65 -26.04 2.77 -7.12
CA THR A 65 -25.21 1.57 -6.98
C THR A 65 -25.91 0.56 -6.09
N ASP A 66 -25.73 -0.71 -6.39
CA ASP A 66 -26.17 -1.83 -5.54
C ASP A 66 -25.03 -2.38 -4.67
N GLN A 67 -23.86 -1.68 -4.64
CA GLN A 67 -22.75 -2.06 -3.80
C GLN A 67 -22.98 -1.65 -2.34
N ASN A 68 -22.49 -2.47 -1.41
CA ASN A 68 -22.36 -2.05 -0.03
C ASN A 68 -21.35 -0.91 0.05
N LEU A 69 -21.71 0.19 0.70
CA LEU A 69 -20.83 1.35 0.89
C LEU A 69 -20.84 1.80 2.35
N LEU A 70 -19.70 2.23 2.83
CA LEU A 70 -19.59 3.08 4.00
C LEU A 70 -19.68 4.53 3.53
N VAL A 71 -20.72 5.25 3.97
CA VAL A 71 -20.95 6.66 3.67
C VAL A 71 -20.64 7.47 4.91
N LYS A 72 -19.71 8.41 4.84
CA LYS A 72 -19.30 9.28 5.93
C LYS A 72 -19.75 10.72 5.68
N TYR A 73 -20.20 11.36 6.76
CA TYR A 73 -20.68 12.76 6.78
C TYR A 73 -19.68 13.69 7.48
N ASP A 74 -18.77 13.14 8.29
CA ASP A 74 -17.63 13.77 8.93
C ASP A 74 -16.60 12.68 9.30
N GLU A 75 -15.52 13.02 10.02
CA GLU A 75 -14.49 12.08 10.38
C GLU A 75 -14.98 10.96 11.34
N GLU A 76 -15.99 11.25 12.17
CA GLU A 76 -16.47 10.36 13.22
C GLU A 76 -17.78 9.63 12.85
N THR A 77 -18.65 10.28 12.07
CA THR A 77 -19.98 9.75 11.75
C THR A 77 -20.06 9.17 10.35
N GLY A 78 -20.40 7.89 10.29
CA GLY A 78 -20.62 7.18 9.03
C GLY A 78 -21.66 6.08 9.19
N GLU A 79 -22.30 5.70 8.11
CA GLU A 79 -23.25 4.61 8.07
C GLU A 79 -23.00 3.65 6.91
N HIS A 80 -23.26 2.37 7.16
CA HIS A 80 -23.22 1.36 6.10
C HIS A 80 -24.50 1.39 5.30
N SER A 81 -24.41 1.48 3.98
CA SER A 81 -25.54 1.36 3.07
C SER A 81 -25.38 0.14 2.17
N LYS A 82 -26.45 -0.62 1.98
CA LYS A 82 -26.48 -1.78 1.07
C LYS A 82 -26.54 -1.38 -0.41
N GLY A 83 -26.65 -0.11 -0.68
CA GLY A 83 -26.72 0.47 -2.01
C GLY A 83 -27.18 1.92 -1.94
N LEU A 84 -27.12 2.60 -3.06
CA LEU A 84 -27.62 3.96 -3.24
C LEU A 84 -28.59 3.96 -4.41
N LYS A 85 -29.72 4.65 -4.24
CA LYS A 85 -30.69 4.87 -5.33
C LYS A 85 -30.69 6.32 -5.78
N ALA A 86 -30.76 6.51 -7.08
CA ALA A 86 -30.87 7.83 -7.67
C ALA A 86 -32.08 8.59 -7.12
N SER A 87 -31.91 9.89 -6.85
CA SER A 87 -32.95 10.76 -6.32
C SER A 87 -32.94 12.10 -7.07
N ASP A 88 -33.59 13.10 -6.50
CA ASP A 88 -33.62 14.48 -7.06
C ASP A 88 -32.18 15.02 -7.22
N GLN A 89 -32.09 16.10 -8.00
CA GLN A 89 -30.79 16.75 -8.21
C GLN A 89 -30.11 17.16 -6.89
N GLY A 90 -28.86 16.76 -6.72
CA GLY A 90 -28.08 17.03 -5.52
C GLY A 90 -28.37 16.09 -4.34
N LYS A 91 -29.14 15.03 -4.57
CA LYS A 91 -29.53 14.06 -3.53
C LYS A 91 -29.33 12.65 -3.99
N VAL A 92 -29.23 11.75 -3.00
CA VAL A 92 -29.17 10.31 -3.17
C VAL A 92 -29.96 9.65 -2.02
N THR A 93 -30.54 8.49 -2.28
CA THR A 93 -31.26 7.72 -1.27
C THR A 93 -30.42 6.50 -0.86
N LEU A 94 -30.07 6.42 0.44
CA LEU A 94 -29.41 5.27 1.02
C LEU A 94 -30.40 4.13 1.26
N VAL A 95 -29.94 2.90 0.99
CA VAL A 95 -30.73 1.68 1.14
C VAL A 95 -30.26 0.90 2.37
N ASN A 96 -30.89 1.16 3.53
CA ASN A 96 -30.50 0.59 4.82
C ASN A 96 -31.70 0.01 5.60
N GLY A 97 -32.59 -0.70 4.92
CA GLY A 97 -33.87 -1.13 5.51
C GLY A 97 -34.94 -0.05 5.40
N GLU A 98 -34.77 1.12 6.03
CA GLU A 98 -35.55 2.33 5.76
C GLU A 98 -34.79 3.22 4.77
N ALA A 99 -35.45 3.58 3.68
CA ALA A 99 -34.86 4.46 2.66
C ALA A 99 -34.72 5.88 3.22
N ARG A 100 -33.50 6.40 3.26
CA ARG A 100 -33.21 7.75 3.72
C ARG A 100 -32.55 8.57 2.61
N THR A 101 -33.15 9.68 2.25
CA THR A 101 -32.58 10.60 1.26
C THR A 101 -31.65 11.60 1.93
N VAL A 102 -30.43 11.73 1.40
CA VAL A 102 -29.38 12.63 1.86
C VAL A 102 -28.91 13.54 0.74
N GLU A 103 -28.44 14.72 1.11
CA GLU A 103 -27.82 15.65 0.16
C GLU A 103 -26.41 15.22 -0.16
N LEU A 104 -26.02 15.18 -1.42
CA LEU A 104 -24.66 14.87 -1.84
C LEU A 104 -23.63 15.82 -1.20
N ALA A 105 -24.00 17.08 -0.98
CA ALA A 105 -23.12 18.07 -0.36
C ALA A 105 -22.74 17.76 1.10
N LYS A 106 -23.50 16.90 1.77
CA LYS A 106 -23.23 16.48 3.16
C LYS A 106 -22.36 15.22 3.25
N ILE A 107 -22.14 14.56 2.13
CA ILE A 107 -21.30 13.38 2.09
C ILE A 107 -19.84 13.84 1.94
N GLU A 108 -18.97 13.42 2.84
CA GLU A 108 -17.54 13.72 2.79
C GLU A 108 -16.74 12.59 2.18
N GLN A 109 -17.14 11.34 2.45
CA GLN A 109 -16.50 10.15 1.91
C GLN A 109 -17.49 9.05 1.62
N MET A 110 -17.23 8.27 0.57
CA MET A 110 -17.90 6.98 0.31
C MET A 110 -16.85 5.97 -0.14
N MET A 111 -16.91 4.76 0.41
CA MET A 111 -16.01 3.67 0.03
C MET A 111 -16.70 2.32 0.22
N PRO A 112 -16.42 1.31 -0.63
CA PRO A 112 -16.82 -0.05 -0.35
C PRO A 112 -16.15 -0.55 0.94
N PRO A 113 -16.86 -1.31 1.80
CA PRO A 113 -16.22 -1.99 2.90
C PRO A 113 -15.27 -3.04 2.32
N LYS A 114 -14.04 -3.08 2.83
CA LYS A 114 -13.06 -4.07 2.41
C LYS A 114 -13.36 -5.40 3.08
N PRO A 115 -13.61 -6.50 2.32
CA PRO A 115 -13.89 -7.78 2.93
C PRO A 115 -12.65 -8.35 3.62
N ILE A 116 -12.82 -9.03 4.75
CA ILE A 116 -11.75 -9.73 5.48
C ILE A 116 -11.15 -10.85 4.63
N LEU A 117 -12.01 -11.55 3.90
CA LEU A 117 -11.66 -12.60 2.95
C LEU A 117 -11.72 -12.00 1.56
N GLU A 118 -10.59 -11.55 1.06
CA GLU A 118 -10.46 -11.10 -0.32
C GLU A 118 -10.00 -12.24 -1.21
N ASP A 119 -10.41 -12.21 -2.47
CA ASP A 119 -9.76 -12.98 -3.52
C ASP A 119 -8.30 -12.51 -3.68
N TRP A 120 -7.56 -13.15 -4.55
CA TRP A 120 -6.18 -12.82 -4.76
C TRP A 120 -6.02 -11.35 -5.22
N VAL A 121 -5.49 -10.48 -4.33
CA VAL A 121 -5.15 -9.09 -4.62
C VAL A 121 -3.64 -8.95 -4.62
N TRP A 122 -3.10 -8.43 -5.72
CA TRP A 122 -1.67 -8.21 -5.88
C TRP A 122 -1.40 -6.77 -6.30
N THR A 123 -0.64 -6.05 -5.49
CA THR A 123 -0.24 -4.67 -5.72
C THR A 123 1.26 -4.53 -5.51
N GLY A 124 1.86 -3.55 -6.15
CA GLY A 124 3.28 -3.29 -5.94
C GLY A 124 3.76 -2.05 -6.69
N ASN A 125 5.01 -1.71 -6.43
CA ASN A 125 5.71 -0.65 -7.14
C ASN A 125 7.20 -0.98 -7.26
N VAL A 126 7.80 -0.43 -8.29
CA VAL A 126 9.25 -0.32 -8.45
C VAL A 126 9.55 1.15 -8.66
N ASP A 127 10.40 1.72 -7.83
CA ASP A 127 10.88 3.08 -7.94
C ASP A 127 12.36 3.05 -8.38
N PHE A 128 12.71 3.93 -9.31
CA PHE A 128 14.06 4.09 -9.84
C PHE A 128 14.50 5.53 -9.60
N SER A 129 15.68 5.70 -9.05
CA SER A 129 16.36 6.98 -8.97
C SER A 129 17.71 6.89 -9.64
N LEU A 130 18.06 7.94 -10.35
CA LEU A 130 19.35 8.11 -10.98
C LEU A 130 19.78 9.55 -10.75
N ASP A 131 20.87 9.76 -10.04
CA ASP A 131 21.51 11.07 -9.92
C ASP A 131 22.91 11.02 -10.56
N HIS A 132 23.20 12.02 -11.38
CA HIS A 132 24.51 12.19 -11.98
C HIS A 132 24.90 13.66 -11.83
N LYS A 133 25.87 13.91 -10.96
CA LYS A 133 26.39 15.23 -10.69
C LYS A 133 27.84 15.33 -11.14
N GLN A 134 28.09 16.21 -12.11
CA GLN A 134 29.42 16.55 -12.58
C GLN A 134 29.81 17.93 -12.07
N ALA A 135 30.72 17.96 -11.08
CA ALA A 135 31.21 19.19 -10.44
C ALA A 135 32.70 19.03 -10.11
N GLU A 136 33.14 19.53 -8.96
CA GLU A 136 34.48 19.30 -8.42
C GLU A 136 34.73 17.83 -8.07
N ASN A 137 33.65 17.09 -7.69
CA ASN A 137 33.60 15.63 -7.59
C ASN A 137 32.53 15.11 -8.55
N ASP A 138 32.82 14.02 -9.25
CA ASP A 138 31.89 13.32 -10.11
C ASP A 138 31.15 12.26 -9.31
N VAL A 139 29.80 12.35 -9.23
CA VAL A 139 28.97 11.44 -8.46
C VAL A 139 27.95 10.80 -9.39
N GLU A 140 27.92 9.48 -9.40
CA GLU A 140 26.90 8.65 -10.04
C GLU A 140 26.18 7.84 -8.95
N ASP A 141 24.88 8.00 -8.83
CA ASP A 141 24.06 7.30 -7.85
C ASP A 141 22.90 6.58 -8.51
N TYR A 142 22.71 5.31 -8.14
CA TYR A 142 21.68 4.42 -8.67
C TYR A 142 20.95 3.77 -7.52
N ASP A 143 19.65 4.09 -7.38
CA ASP A 143 18.78 3.44 -6.40
C ASP A 143 17.63 2.72 -7.11
N ILE A 144 17.35 1.52 -6.66
CA ILE A 144 16.21 0.72 -7.09
C ILE A 144 15.49 0.21 -5.86
N ASP A 145 14.24 0.59 -5.73
CA ASP A 145 13.35 0.11 -4.67
C ASP A 145 12.24 -0.74 -5.29
N PHE A 146 11.98 -1.89 -4.70
CA PHE A 146 10.89 -2.78 -5.07
C PHE A 146 10.05 -3.11 -3.85
N LYS A 147 8.74 -2.94 -3.96
CA LYS A 147 7.78 -3.33 -2.91
C LYS A 147 6.57 -4.01 -3.55
N THR A 148 6.20 -5.17 -3.05
CA THR A 148 4.97 -5.84 -3.48
C THR A 148 4.23 -6.47 -2.32
N ASN A 149 2.91 -6.40 -2.39
CA ASN A 149 1.98 -6.95 -1.43
C ASN A 149 1.01 -7.86 -2.16
N ALA A 150 0.90 -9.10 -1.70
CA ALA A 150 -0.09 -10.05 -2.19
C ALA A 150 -0.96 -10.52 -1.03
N ARG A 151 -2.28 -10.39 -1.16
CA ARG A 151 -3.25 -10.85 -0.18
C ARG A 151 -4.13 -11.94 -0.76
N HIS A 152 -4.31 -13.02 0.00
CA HIS A 152 -5.22 -14.11 -0.34
C HIS A 152 -5.88 -14.64 0.93
N GLY A 153 -7.17 -14.42 1.07
CA GLY A 153 -7.90 -14.76 2.27
C GLY A 153 -7.29 -14.09 3.52
N ARG A 154 -6.89 -14.92 4.49
CA ARG A 154 -6.28 -14.45 5.75
C ARG A 154 -4.76 -14.32 5.69
N TRP A 155 -4.14 -14.47 4.53
CA TRP A 155 -2.70 -14.37 4.35
C TRP A 155 -2.35 -13.09 3.59
N ARG A 156 -1.33 -12.37 4.10
CA ARG A 156 -0.73 -11.23 3.42
C ARG A 156 0.77 -11.47 3.32
N HIS A 157 1.28 -11.37 2.10
CA HIS A 157 2.69 -11.50 1.76
C HIS A 157 3.23 -10.13 1.40
N ASN A 158 4.27 -9.69 2.07
CA ASN A 158 4.99 -8.46 1.77
C ASN A 158 6.41 -8.84 1.37
N LEU A 159 6.83 -8.43 0.19
CA LEU A 159 8.21 -8.56 -0.26
C LEU A 159 8.72 -7.18 -0.61
N GLN A 160 9.87 -6.82 -0.06
CA GLN A 160 10.58 -5.58 -0.31
C GLN A 160 12.01 -5.88 -0.70
N GLY A 161 12.62 -5.03 -1.52
CA GLY A 161 14.01 -5.12 -1.88
C GLY A 161 14.54 -3.76 -2.30
N GLU A 162 15.77 -3.50 -1.97
CA GLU A 162 16.51 -2.29 -2.30
C GLU A 162 17.85 -2.66 -2.90
N TYR A 163 18.31 -1.86 -3.82
CA TYR A 163 19.67 -1.88 -4.31
C TYR A 163 20.19 -0.46 -4.46
N ASN A 164 21.28 -0.15 -3.77
CA ASN A 164 21.91 1.15 -3.74
C ASN A 164 23.35 1.04 -4.21
N ARG A 165 23.76 1.91 -5.13
CA ARG A 165 25.14 2.02 -5.58
C ARG A 165 25.50 3.46 -5.87
N GLU A 166 26.46 3.98 -5.12
CA GLU A 166 27.07 5.28 -5.35
C GLU A 166 28.53 5.13 -5.78
N LYS A 167 28.94 5.94 -6.72
CA LYS A 167 30.30 6.05 -7.18
C LYS A 167 30.71 7.51 -7.13
N LYS A 168 31.80 7.81 -6.45
CA LYS A 168 32.35 9.13 -6.31
C LYS A 168 33.79 9.14 -6.81
N ASP A 169 34.12 10.03 -7.77
CA ASP A 169 35.45 10.15 -8.36
C ASP A 169 36.03 8.78 -8.81
N ASP A 170 35.24 8.01 -9.56
CA ASP A 170 35.57 6.66 -10.01
C ASP A 170 35.73 5.58 -8.93
N GLN A 171 35.52 5.92 -7.64
CA GLN A 171 35.53 4.95 -6.54
C GLN A 171 34.12 4.67 -6.04
N VAL A 172 33.83 3.39 -5.84
CA VAL A 172 32.54 2.97 -5.27
C VAL A 172 32.51 3.31 -3.79
N SER A 173 31.61 4.21 -3.39
CA SER A 173 31.39 4.68 -2.01
C SER A 173 30.25 3.95 -1.31
N THR A 174 29.25 3.49 -2.07
CA THR A 174 28.13 2.68 -1.56
C THR A 174 27.87 1.54 -2.54
N ASN A 175 27.68 0.33 -2.03
CA ASN A 175 27.24 -0.81 -2.82
C ASN A 175 26.59 -1.84 -1.91
N ASN A 176 25.28 -1.78 -1.81
CA ASN A 176 24.53 -2.68 -0.95
C ASN A 176 23.20 -3.11 -1.59
N TYR A 177 22.66 -4.19 -1.09
CA TYR A 177 21.27 -4.58 -1.34
C TYR A 177 20.64 -5.15 -0.09
N SER A 178 19.33 -4.96 0.00
CA SER A 178 18.49 -5.58 1.02
C SER A 178 17.32 -6.33 0.36
N ALA A 179 16.85 -7.36 1.04
CA ALA A 179 15.63 -8.07 0.71
C ALA A 179 14.92 -8.45 2.02
N GLN A 180 13.64 -8.14 2.10
CA GLN A 180 12.79 -8.46 3.24
C GLN A 180 11.52 -9.14 2.78
N TYR A 181 11.18 -10.25 3.43
CA TYR A 181 9.90 -10.91 3.25
C TYR A 181 9.17 -10.99 4.59
N ALA A 182 7.91 -10.57 4.62
CA ALA A 182 7.04 -10.70 5.76
C ALA A 182 5.75 -11.45 5.35
N LEU A 183 5.36 -12.39 6.21
CA LEU A 183 4.14 -13.19 6.07
C LEU A 183 3.24 -12.93 7.26
N ASP A 184 2.05 -12.40 7.02
CA ASP A 184 1.05 -12.14 8.02
C ASP A 184 -0.09 -13.15 7.92
N ARG A 185 -0.47 -13.73 9.06
CA ARG A 185 -1.64 -14.57 9.22
C ARG A 185 -2.67 -13.83 10.05
N PHE A 186 -3.74 -13.35 9.43
CA PHE A 186 -4.85 -12.69 10.12
C PHE A 186 -5.67 -13.69 10.95
N LEU A 187 -5.81 -13.41 12.22
CA LEU A 187 -6.64 -14.16 13.17
C LEU A 187 -8.08 -13.67 13.08
N ASP A 188 -8.25 -12.36 13.02
CA ASP A 188 -9.51 -11.65 12.80
C ASP A 188 -9.29 -10.44 11.85
N GLU A 189 -10.15 -9.43 11.87
CA GLU A 189 -10.07 -8.21 11.04
C GLU A 189 -8.87 -7.32 11.38
N HIS A 190 -8.41 -7.39 12.64
CA HIS A 190 -7.40 -6.49 13.19
C HIS A 190 -6.14 -7.23 13.61
N TRP A 191 -6.26 -8.36 14.30
CA TRP A 191 -5.11 -9.09 14.81
C TRP A 191 -4.50 -10.01 13.79
N PHE A 192 -3.21 -9.94 13.65
CA PHE A 192 -2.44 -10.88 12.84
C PHE A 192 -1.18 -11.36 13.57
N TRP A 193 -0.65 -12.48 13.12
CA TRP A 193 0.66 -12.97 13.51
C TRP A 193 1.60 -12.81 12.32
N GLN A 194 2.75 -12.15 12.53
CA GLN A 194 3.75 -11.90 11.51
C GLN A 194 4.96 -12.81 11.71
N GLY A 195 5.47 -13.35 10.60
CA GLY A 195 6.81 -13.90 10.48
C GLY A 195 7.58 -13.09 9.46
N GLN A 196 8.82 -12.71 9.73
CA GLN A 196 9.67 -11.98 8.79
C GLN A 196 11.04 -12.61 8.63
N ALA A 197 11.65 -12.43 7.45
CA ALA A 197 13.02 -12.72 7.16
C ALA A 197 13.62 -11.55 6.38
N GLN A 198 14.77 -11.07 6.82
CA GLN A 198 15.51 -9.97 6.18
C GLN A 198 16.94 -10.44 5.90
N TYR A 199 17.45 -10.03 4.73
CA TYR A 199 18.84 -10.19 4.35
C TYR A 199 19.35 -8.88 3.78
N LYS A 200 20.46 -8.36 4.34
CA LYS A 200 21.18 -7.20 3.80
C LYS A 200 22.63 -7.60 3.56
N ARG A 201 23.18 -7.15 2.45
CA ARG A 201 24.60 -7.28 2.15
C ARG A 201 25.16 -5.93 1.75
N ASP A 202 26.26 -5.56 2.37
CA ASP A 202 27.05 -4.40 2.03
C ASP A 202 28.47 -4.88 1.63
N TRP A 203 29.07 -4.26 0.61
CA TRP A 203 30.44 -4.59 0.18
C TRP A 203 31.47 -3.52 0.59
N ILE A 204 30.99 -2.42 1.16
CA ILE A 204 31.81 -1.25 1.51
C ILE A 204 31.91 -1.08 3.02
N GLU A 205 30.77 -1.25 3.72
CA GLU A 205 30.70 -1.11 5.17
C GLU A 205 31.33 -2.26 5.93
N ASP A 206 31.75 -2.02 7.18
CA ASP A 206 32.34 -3.03 8.06
C ASP A 206 31.37 -4.18 8.34
N LEU A 207 30.07 -3.90 8.47
CA LEU A 207 29.01 -4.91 8.58
C LEU A 207 28.61 -5.40 7.18
N GLN A 208 29.23 -6.49 6.74
CA GLN A 208 29.03 -7.00 5.39
C GLN A 208 27.71 -7.73 5.18
N LYS A 209 27.23 -8.46 6.21
CA LYS A 209 25.98 -9.23 6.10
C LYS A 209 25.17 -9.13 7.36
N LYS A 210 23.88 -8.83 7.18
CA LYS A 210 22.87 -8.86 8.22
C LYS A 210 21.78 -9.84 7.82
N ARG A 211 21.49 -10.81 8.68
CA ARG A 211 20.36 -11.74 8.54
C ARG A 211 19.49 -11.61 9.77
N THR A 212 18.23 -11.34 9.58
CA THR A 212 17.25 -11.22 10.66
C THR A 212 16.08 -12.13 10.38
N ILE A 213 15.71 -12.95 11.35
CA ILE A 213 14.46 -13.73 11.34
C ILE A 213 13.68 -13.35 12.58
N GLY A 214 12.43 -12.94 12.39
CA GLY A 214 11.58 -12.46 13.47
C GLY A 214 10.16 -12.97 13.40
N THR A 215 9.47 -12.95 14.54
CA THR A 215 8.06 -13.30 14.62
C THR A 215 7.38 -12.61 15.79
N GLY A 216 6.09 -12.35 15.66
CA GLY A 216 5.30 -11.77 16.73
C GLY A 216 3.91 -11.30 16.32
N PRO A 217 3.11 -10.81 17.26
CA PRO A 217 1.78 -10.29 17.02
C PRO A 217 1.82 -8.91 16.36
N GLY A 218 0.80 -8.63 15.54
CA GLY A 218 0.55 -7.32 14.97
C GLY A 218 -0.93 -6.95 15.02
N TYR A 219 -1.20 -5.68 14.88
CA TYR A 219 -2.52 -5.09 14.90
C TYR A 219 -2.72 -4.17 13.70
N GLN A 220 -3.78 -4.41 12.93
CA GLN A 220 -4.23 -3.59 11.81
C GLN A 220 -5.27 -2.61 12.31
N PHE A 221 -4.94 -1.31 12.38
CA PHE A 221 -5.87 -0.28 12.84
C PHE A 221 -6.96 -0.03 11.81
N TRP A 222 -6.58 0.09 10.55
CA TRP A 222 -7.48 0.15 9.39
C TRP A 222 -6.78 -0.38 8.15
N ASP A 223 -7.59 -0.88 7.22
CA ASP A 223 -7.19 -1.30 5.89
C ASP A 223 -8.39 -1.11 4.97
N ASN A 224 -8.38 -0.06 4.16
CA ASN A 224 -9.48 0.34 3.29
C ASN A 224 -8.97 0.97 1.99
N GLU A 225 -9.87 1.40 1.12
CA GLU A 225 -9.52 2.00 -0.17
C GLU A 225 -8.70 3.31 -0.06
N LEU A 226 -8.69 3.95 1.10
CA LEU A 226 -7.94 5.18 1.34
C LEU A 226 -6.55 4.93 1.93
N GLY A 227 -6.23 3.70 2.31
CA GLY A 227 -4.93 3.33 2.86
C GLY A 227 -5.04 2.37 4.03
N ALA A 228 -3.91 2.12 4.66
CA ALA A 228 -3.78 1.17 5.75
C ALA A 228 -2.84 1.69 6.85
N PHE A 229 -3.02 1.19 8.07
CA PHE A 229 -2.08 1.37 9.15
C PHE A 229 -2.01 0.14 10.02
N SER A 230 -0.80 -0.38 10.21
CA SER A 230 -0.55 -1.51 11.09
C SER A 230 0.69 -1.30 11.95
N LEU A 231 0.70 -1.95 13.11
CA LEU A 231 1.86 -2.09 13.99
C LEU A 231 2.09 -3.58 14.26
N ALA A 232 3.37 -3.97 14.36
CA ALA A 232 3.75 -5.31 14.80
C ALA A 232 4.88 -5.23 15.83
N THR A 233 4.83 -6.09 16.85
CA THR A 233 5.92 -6.26 17.81
C THR A 233 6.55 -7.62 17.57
N LEU A 234 7.85 -7.65 17.32
CA LEU A 234 8.56 -8.85 16.94
C LEU A 234 9.68 -9.19 17.92
N VAL A 235 9.96 -10.47 18.05
CA VAL A 235 11.20 -10.98 18.62
C VAL A 235 12.03 -11.48 17.45
N ASN A 236 13.22 -10.94 17.31
CA ASN A 236 14.13 -11.19 16.21
C ASN A 236 15.37 -11.95 16.69
N ARG A 237 15.87 -12.84 15.84
CA ARG A 237 17.22 -13.37 15.89
C ARG A 237 18.03 -12.72 14.79
N ASN A 238 19.16 -12.13 15.15
CA ASN A 238 20.07 -11.43 14.26
C ASN A 238 21.39 -12.19 14.16
N ASP A 239 21.86 -12.39 12.93
CA ASP A 239 23.15 -12.97 12.60
C ASP A 239 23.93 -11.97 11.76
N TYR A 240 25.00 -11.38 12.30
CA TYR A 240 25.86 -10.36 11.66
C TYR A 240 27.22 -10.97 11.31
N GLU A 241 27.78 -10.56 10.18
CA GLU A 241 29.11 -10.96 9.70
C GLU A 241 29.84 -9.69 9.23
N PHE A 242 31.01 -9.45 9.86
CA PHE A 242 31.86 -8.29 9.61
C PHE A 242 32.98 -8.60 8.61
N VAL A 243 33.72 -7.55 8.16
CA VAL A 243 34.80 -7.64 7.16
C VAL A 243 35.91 -8.63 7.56
N ASP A 244 36.21 -8.70 8.84
CA ASP A 244 37.25 -9.60 9.41
C ASP A 244 36.76 -11.02 9.67
N ASP A 245 35.63 -11.43 9.10
CA ASP A 245 34.94 -12.70 9.34
C ASP A 245 34.45 -12.88 10.80
N GLU A 246 34.46 -11.83 11.60
CA GLU A 246 33.84 -11.85 12.91
C GLU A 246 32.33 -12.01 12.79
N LYS A 247 31.75 -12.85 13.65
CA LYS A 247 30.31 -13.14 13.64
C LYS A 247 29.70 -12.83 14.99
N SER A 248 28.58 -12.12 14.94
CA SER A 248 27.78 -11.80 16.12
C SER A 248 26.37 -12.36 15.97
N HIS A 249 25.87 -12.95 17.05
CA HIS A 249 24.52 -13.52 17.12
C HIS A 249 23.83 -12.98 18.37
N PHE A 250 22.68 -12.37 18.20
CA PHE A 250 21.92 -11.81 19.32
C PHE A 250 20.43 -11.79 19.05
N TYR A 251 19.65 -11.66 20.11
CA TYR A 251 18.20 -11.45 20.02
C TYR A 251 17.87 -9.99 20.22
N SER A 252 16.82 -9.52 19.54
CA SER A 252 16.26 -8.18 19.73
C SER A 252 14.73 -8.24 19.80
N THR A 253 14.15 -7.20 20.38
CA THR A 253 12.72 -6.92 20.26
C THR A 253 12.55 -5.71 19.37
N SER A 254 11.52 -5.71 18.53
CA SER A 254 11.25 -4.58 17.64
C SER A 254 9.79 -4.18 17.61
N LEU A 255 9.57 -2.92 17.27
CA LEU A 255 8.29 -2.36 16.90
C LEU A 255 8.38 -1.91 15.44
N LYS A 256 7.55 -2.51 14.61
CA LYS A 256 7.44 -2.22 13.19
C LYS A 256 6.13 -1.51 12.88
N TRP A 257 6.17 -0.51 11.99
CA TRP A 257 4.97 0.16 11.49
C TRP A 257 4.95 0.17 9.97
N ASP A 258 3.75 0.16 9.43
CA ASP A 258 3.48 0.39 8.01
C ASP A 258 2.21 1.25 7.91
N TYR A 259 2.35 2.42 7.30
CA TYR A 259 1.28 3.39 7.11
C TYR A 259 1.29 3.91 5.68
N ASN A 260 0.14 3.92 5.07
CA ASN A 260 -0.08 4.68 3.85
C ASN A 260 -1.46 5.33 3.84
N ARG A 261 -1.57 6.46 3.15
CA ARG A 261 -2.81 7.20 2.98
C ARG A 261 -2.88 7.77 1.58
N TYR A 262 -3.94 7.43 0.88
CA TYR A 262 -4.28 8.03 -0.41
C TYR A 262 -5.12 9.28 -0.22
N LEU A 263 -4.81 10.32 -0.99
CA LEU A 263 -5.47 11.62 -0.98
C LEU A 263 -5.93 11.99 -2.38
N LEU A 264 -6.95 12.87 -2.46
CA LEU A 264 -7.51 13.42 -3.70
C LEU A 264 -7.88 12.33 -4.73
N ALA A 265 -8.68 11.35 -4.31
CA ALA A 265 -9.07 10.20 -5.11
C ALA A 265 -7.86 9.40 -5.65
N LYS A 266 -6.97 9.05 -4.74
CA LYS A 266 -5.74 8.27 -4.98
C LYS A 266 -4.70 8.96 -5.89
N GLN A 267 -4.82 10.27 -6.12
CA GLN A 267 -3.84 11.02 -6.91
C GLN A 267 -2.51 11.18 -6.17
N PHE A 268 -2.57 11.35 -4.84
CA PHE A 268 -1.41 11.37 -3.96
C PHE A 268 -1.45 10.20 -2.99
N GLU A 269 -0.30 9.70 -2.64
CA GLU A 269 -0.07 8.75 -1.56
C GLU A 269 0.96 9.34 -0.61
N VAL A 270 0.65 9.38 0.67
CA VAL A 270 1.63 9.64 1.75
C VAL A 270 1.89 8.31 2.42
N PHE A 271 3.14 7.97 2.63
CA PHE A 271 3.50 6.71 3.26
C PHE A 271 4.65 6.88 4.25
N THR A 272 4.67 6.02 5.25
CA THR A 272 5.82 5.81 6.13
C THR A 272 5.83 4.39 6.62
N ASN A 273 6.98 3.78 6.64
CA ASN A 273 7.21 2.48 7.26
C ASN A 273 8.55 2.48 7.97
N GLY A 274 8.74 1.55 8.87
CA GLY A 274 10.00 1.41 9.57
C GLY A 274 9.92 0.40 10.70
N GLU A 275 11.08 0.19 11.30
CA GLU A 275 11.27 -0.71 12.42
C GLU A 275 12.27 -0.07 13.40
N VAL A 276 11.88 0.01 14.67
CA VAL A 276 12.81 0.33 15.75
C VAL A 276 13.07 -0.95 16.53
N SER A 277 14.33 -1.35 16.66
CA SER A 277 14.74 -2.56 17.34
C SER A 277 15.65 -2.28 18.53
N LYS A 278 15.51 -3.06 19.59
CA LYS A 278 16.35 -3.03 20.78
C LYS A 278 16.97 -4.41 20.99
N PRO A 279 18.31 -4.54 20.83
CA PRO A 279 19.03 -5.75 21.19
C PRO A 279 18.88 -6.05 22.68
N LEU A 280 18.76 -7.33 23.03
CA LEU A 280 18.62 -7.77 24.43
C LEU A 280 19.98 -7.90 25.12
N GLU A 281 21.03 -8.21 24.37
CA GLU A 281 22.38 -8.46 24.86
C GLU A 281 23.40 -7.82 23.91
N SER A 282 23.60 -6.50 23.98
CA SER A 282 24.58 -5.81 23.17
C SER A 282 24.88 -4.41 23.72
N ASN A 283 25.99 -3.82 23.29
CA ASN A 283 26.33 -2.41 23.54
C ASN A 283 25.50 -1.42 22.72
N VAL A 284 24.67 -1.93 21.79
CA VAL A 284 23.72 -1.16 21.01
C VAL A 284 22.48 -0.88 21.85
N GLU A 285 22.12 0.39 21.99
CA GLU A 285 20.93 0.80 22.72
C GLU A 285 19.67 0.58 21.90
N TYR A 286 19.67 0.99 20.64
CA TYR A 286 18.61 0.76 19.67
C TYR A 286 19.08 0.97 18.23
N GLU A 287 18.38 0.35 17.30
CA GLU A 287 18.52 0.53 15.85
C GLU A 287 17.17 1.01 15.30
N LEU A 288 17.18 2.02 14.44
CA LEU A 288 16.02 2.56 13.74
C LEU A 288 16.30 2.51 12.24
N GLU A 289 15.43 1.83 11.49
CA GLU A 289 15.35 1.89 10.03
C GLU A 289 13.98 2.43 9.68
N SER A 290 13.89 3.55 8.94
CA SER A 290 12.60 4.15 8.59
C SER A 290 12.64 4.89 7.29
N GLU A 291 11.52 4.85 6.58
CA GLU A 291 11.27 5.69 5.42
C GLU A 291 9.94 6.44 5.54
N ALA A 292 9.88 7.60 4.90
CA ALA A 292 8.66 8.36 4.71
C ALA A 292 8.69 9.03 3.35
N GLY A 293 7.52 9.15 2.72
CA GLY A 293 7.49 9.76 1.40
C GLY A 293 6.12 10.18 0.94
N ILE A 294 6.13 10.86 -0.21
CA ILE A 294 4.94 11.25 -0.94
C ILE A 294 5.10 10.75 -2.37
N ARG A 295 4.06 10.09 -2.89
CA ARG A 295 3.98 9.63 -4.28
C ARG A 295 2.85 10.36 -4.99
N TYR A 296 3.14 10.93 -6.15
CA TYR A 296 2.16 11.55 -7.03
C TYR A 296 1.93 10.66 -8.25
N LYS A 297 0.71 10.18 -8.47
CA LYS A 297 0.35 9.36 -9.61
C LYS A 297 0.19 10.23 -10.86
N LEU A 298 1.04 10.02 -11.84
CA LEU A 298 0.99 10.65 -13.16
C LEU A 298 -0.05 9.96 -14.05
N THR A 299 -0.08 8.62 -13.96
CA THR A 299 -1.03 7.74 -14.65
C THR A 299 -1.49 6.63 -13.72
N SER A 300 -2.26 5.65 -14.19
CA SER A 300 -2.62 4.46 -13.42
C SER A 300 -1.42 3.57 -13.05
N TRP A 301 -0.33 3.65 -13.81
CA TRP A 301 0.86 2.82 -13.64
C TRP A 301 2.16 3.59 -13.37
N ALA A 302 2.19 4.92 -13.64
CA ALA A 302 3.40 5.74 -13.48
C ALA A 302 3.22 6.76 -12.36
N SER A 303 4.25 6.96 -11.57
CA SER A 303 4.28 7.88 -10.45
C SER A 303 5.62 8.60 -10.32
N LEU A 304 5.60 9.76 -9.65
CA LEU A 304 6.75 10.49 -9.16
C LEU A 304 6.76 10.34 -7.62
N SER A 305 7.88 9.95 -7.04
CA SER A 305 8.03 9.78 -5.60
C SER A 305 9.13 10.68 -5.04
N LEU A 306 8.88 11.25 -3.87
CA LEU A 306 9.87 11.88 -3.01
C LEU A 306 9.92 11.09 -1.73
N LYS A 307 11.09 10.52 -1.40
CA LYS A 307 11.32 9.64 -0.26
C LYS A 307 12.43 10.20 0.62
N ALA A 308 12.29 10.09 1.92
CA ALA A 308 13.32 10.32 2.91
C ALA A 308 13.51 9.03 3.72
N GLU A 309 14.73 8.58 3.82
CA GLU A 309 15.16 7.43 4.62
C GLU A 309 16.00 7.91 5.78
N TRP A 310 15.85 7.24 6.89
CA TRP A 310 16.59 7.54 8.09
C TRP A 310 16.96 6.25 8.81
N ASP A 311 18.27 5.96 8.80
CA ASP A 311 18.87 4.84 9.48
C ASP A 311 19.72 5.35 10.64
N LYS A 312 19.44 4.85 11.82
CA LYS A 312 20.18 5.21 13.03
C LYS A 312 20.53 4.00 13.86
N LEU A 313 21.79 3.85 14.17
CA LEU A 313 22.31 2.92 15.17
C LEU A 313 22.84 3.74 16.35
N SER A 314 22.26 3.56 17.53
CA SER A 314 22.73 4.21 18.77
C SER A 314 23.34 3.18 19.70
N GLY A 315 24.54 3.45 20.21
CA GLY A 315 25.26 2.53 21.08
C GLY A 315 26.31 3.23 21.95
N ASN A 316 26.88 2.48 22.90
CA ASN A 316 27.88 2.99 23.83
C ASN A 316 29.18 3.42 23.14
N ASP A 317 29.48 2.91 21.94
CA ASP A 317 30.69 3.20 21.16
C ASP A 317 30.50 4.35 20.16
N GLY A 318 29.30 4.97 20.14
CA GLY A 318 28.93 6.10 19.28
C GLY A 318 27.66 5.86 18.50
N ASP A 319 27.12 6.93 17.91
CA ASP A 319 25.95 6.91 17.06
C ASP A 319 26.34 6.94 15.59
N VAL A 320 25.76 6.04 14.78
CA VAL A 320 25.76 6.13 13.32
C VAL A 320 24.39 6.66 12.90
N ASN A 321 24.37 7.65 12.01
CA ASN A 321 23.13 8.28 11.56
C ASN A 321 23.26 8.61 10.07
N GLU A 322 22.53 7.88 9.27
CA GLU A 322 22.44 8.07 7.81
C GLU A 322 21.07 8.64 7.44
N ARG A 323 21.07 9.57 6.50
CA ARG A 323 19.85 10.16 5.93
C ARG A 323 20.01 10.25 4.43
N ARG A 324 19.01 9.74 3.73
CA ARG A 324 18.97 9.79 2.27
C ARG A 324 17.67 10.44 1.82
N TYR A 325 17.73 11.23 0.76
CA TYR A 325 16.57 11.84 0.10
C TYR A 325 16.59 11.43 -1.36
N THR A 326 15.53 10.78 -1.80
CA THR A 326 15.44 10.22 -3.13
C THR A 326 14.26 10.81 -3.90
N LEU A 327 14.50 11.29 -5.11
CA LEU A 327 13.47 11.67 -6.06
C LEU A 327 13.45 10.60 -7.16
N GLY A 328 12.37 9.82 -7.22
CA GLY A 328 12.28 8.65 -8.08
C GLY A 328 11.10 8.71 -9.06
N LEU A 329 11.24 7.96 -10.15
CA LEU A 329 10.14 7.60 -11.05
C LEU A 329 9.73 6.18 -10.74
N GLY A 330 8.44 5.96 -10.50
CA GLY A 330 7.89 4.67 -10.10
C GLY A 330 6.95 4.09 -11.15
N VAL A 331 6.94 2.75 -11.19
CA VAL A 331 5.97 1.93 -11.93
C VAL A 331 5.20 1.11 -10.90
N GLY A 332 3.86 1.24 -10.90
CA GLY A 332 2.97 0.52 -9.98
C GLY A 332 1.92 -0.32 -10.71
N TRP A 333 1.42 -1.35 -10.02
CA TRP A 333 0.36 -2.25 -10.50
C TRP A 333 -0.64 -2.60 -9.39
#